data_3f0d5e668872ff4b16fbc6a3140fc4eb
#
_entry.id   3f0d5e668872ff4b16fbc6a3140fc4eb
#
_cell.length_a   1.000
_cell.length_b   1.000
_cell.length_c   1.000
_cell.angle_alpha   90.00
_cell.angle_beta   90.00
_cell.angle_gamma   90.00
#
_symmetry.space_group_name_H-M   'P 1'
#
loop_
_entity.id
_entity.type
_entity.pdbx_description
1 polymer ?
#
loop_
_entity_poly.entity_id
_entity_poly.type
_entity_poly.pdbx_seq_one_letter_code
_entity_poly.pdbx_strand_id
1 'polypeptide(L)'
;LLVQAGKPVDDFIELLLPHLEAGDIIIDGGNSNYNDSIRRTAYVESKGLLFIGTGVSGGEEGARKGPSIMPGGSPAAWPHVKPIFQAVAARIKRPDGGEDPCCDWVGENGAGHYVKMVHNGIEYGDMQLICEAYQLMRDGLGMTPDQMQAVFTRWNKGKLDSYLIEITCDILAYKDEDGKPLVDKILDAAEQKGTGKWTGISALEMGIPMTLVVEAVLARALSALKDERVAASKVLSGPATNLPADQN
;
A
#
# COMPACT_ATOMS: atom_id res chain seq x y z
N LEU A 1 -14.18 1.25 -13.13
CA LEU A 1 -14.06 -0.16 -12.73
C LEU A 1 -13.32 -0.25 -11.40
N LEU A 2 -13.85 -1.00 -10.43
CA LEU A 2 -13.24 -1.31 -9.14
C LEU A 2 -13.39 -2.82 -8.90
N VAL A 3 -12.67 -3.59 -9.72
CA VAL A 3 -12.73 -5.05 -9.72
C VAL A 3 -11.34 -5.64 -9.48
N GLN A 4 -11.27 -6.97 -9.31
CA GLN A 4 -10.00 -7.66 -9.16
C GLN A 4 -9.09 -7.40 -10.38
N ALA A 5 -7.81 -7.17 -10.14
CA ALA A 5 -6.82 -6.94 -11.19
C ALA A 5 -6.68 -8.16 -12.13
N GLY A 6 -6.23 -7.91 -13.34
CA GLY A 6 -6.02 -8.93 -14.37
C GLY A 6 -7.25 -9.13 -15.25
N LYS A 7 -7.53 -10.38 -15.62
CA LYS A 7 -8.61 -10.74 -16.57
C LYS A 7 -9.99 -10.12 -16.27
N PRO A 8 -10.47 -10.02 -15.02
CA PRO A 8 -11.76 -9.39 -14.74
C PRO A 8 -11.88 -7.97 -15.28
N VAL A 9 -10.83 -7.17 -15.26
CA VAL A 9 -10.85 -5.80 -15.83
C VAL A 9 -11.05 -5.86 -17.35
N ASP A 10 -10.36 -6.78 -18.03
CA ASP A 10 -10.49 -6.96 -19.48
C ASP A 10 -11.93 -7.41 -19.84
N ASP A 11 -12.49 -8.37 -19.09
CA ASP A 11 -13.86 -8.86 -19.30
C ASP A 11 -14.88 -7.73 -19.13
N PHE A 12 -14.73 -6.86 -18.13
CA PHE A 12 -15.61 -5.71 -17.95
C PHE A 12 -15.46 -4.66 -19.05
N ILE A 13 -14.24 -4.42 -19.55
CA ILE A 13 -14.02 -3.54 -20.71
C ILE A 13 -14.85 -4.07 -21.90
N GLU A 14 -14.73 -5.36 -22.23
CA GLU A 14 -15.48 -5.96 -23.34
C GLU A 14 -17.01 -5.87 -23.16
N LEU A 15 -17.50 -6.06 -21.93
CA LEU A 15 -18.93 -5.91 -21.63
C LEU A 15 -19.42 -4.47 -21.79
N LEU A 16 -18.58 -3.48 -21.55
CA LEU A 16 -18.96 -2.07 -21.65
C LEU A 16 -18.90 -1.53 -23.09
N LEU A 17 -17.95 -2.02 -23.92
CA LEU A 17 -17.75 -1.51 -25.27
C LEU A 17 -19.01 -1.33 -26.11
N PRO A 18 -20.00 -2.28 -26.11
CA PRO A 18 -21.25 -2.13 -26.91
C PRO A 18 -22.19 -1.00 -26.42
N HIS A 19 -21.94 -0.46 -25.23
CA HIS A 19 -22.78 0.54 -24.59
C HIS A 19 -22.14 1.93 -24.51
N LEU A 20 -20.94 2.09 -25.08
CA LEU A 20 -20.17 3.32 -25.04
C LEU A 20 -20.05 3.94 -26.43
N GLU A 21 -19.98 5.25 -26.47
CA GLU A 21 -19.82 6.05 -27.68
C GLU A 21 -18.41 6.64 -27.77
N ALA A 22 -17.99 7.07 -28.98
CA ALA A 22 -16.68 7.67 -29.17
C ALA A 22 -16.45 8.88 -28.25
N GLY A 23 -15.34 8.89 -27.54
CA GLY A 23 -14.97 9.91 -26.56
C GLY A 23 -15.39 9.58 -25.13
N ASP A 24 -16.17 8.53 -24.89
CA ASP A 24 -16.44 8.06 -23.52
C ASP A 24 -15.17 7.59 -22.82
N ILE A 25 -15.15 7.66 -21.49
CA ILE A 25 -13.98 7.40 -20.67
C ILE A 25 -14.21 6.16 -19.79
N ILE A 26 -13.36 5.16 -19.95
CA ILE A 26 -13.30 4.02 -19.02
C ILE A 26 -12.25 4.33 -17.96
N ILE A 27 -12.63 4.22 -16.68
CA ILE A 27 -11.73 4.44 -15.53
C ILE A 27 -11.52 3.10 -14.81
N ASP A 28 -10.26 2.65 -14.73
CA ASP A 28 -9.82 1.53 -13.88
C ASP A 28 -9.21 2.09 -12.59
N GLY A 29 -9.95 2.04 -11.50
CA GLY A 29 -9.54 2.48 -10.16
C GLY A 29 -9.06 1.34 -9.26
N GLY A 30 -8.89 0.13 -9.80
CA GLY A 30 -8.33 -1.02 -9.06
C GLY A 30 -6.81 -0.94 -8.90
N ASN A 31 -6.23 -1.94 -8.24
CA ASN A 31 -4.77 -2.08 -8.16
C ASN A 31 -4.22 -2.91 -9.33
N SER A 32 -4.46 -2.46 -10.56
CA SER A 32 -4.02 -3.15 -11.77
C SER A 32 -2.50 -3.06 -11.97
N ASN A 33 -1.95 -4.08 -12.66
CA ASN A 33 -0.57 -4.01 -13.11
C ASN A 33 -0.42 -2.93 -14.19
N TYR A 34 0.60 -2.11 -14.09
CA TYR A 34 0.81 -0.98 -15.00
C TYR A 34 1.03 -1.42 -16.47
N ASN A 35 1.62 -2.59 -16.71
CA ASN A 35 1.76 -3.14 -18.06
C ASN A 35 0.41 -3.48 -18.68
N ASP A 36 -0.53 -4.00 -17.87
CA ASP A 36 -1.91 -4.21 -18.33
C ASP A 36 -2.59 -2.88 -18.65
N SER A 37 -2.33 -1.84 -17.85
CA SER A 37 -2.89 -0.51 -18.09
C SER A 37 -2.36 0.12 -19.37
N ILE A 38 -1.06 -0.05 -19.69
CA ILE A 38 -0.48 0.36 -20.97
C ILE A 38 -1.22 -0.32 -22.12
N ARG A 39 -1.37 -1.64 -22.06
CA ARG A 39 -2.07 -2.43 -23.08
C ARG A 39 -3.54 -2.00 -23.22
N ARG A 40 -4.23 -1.80 -22.09
CA ARG A 40 -5.64 -1.37 -22.06
C ARG A 40 -5.84 0.03 -22.61
N THR A 41 -4.95 0.97 -22.29
CA THR A 41 -4.97 2.32 -22.85
C THR A 41 -4.94 2.26 -24.38
N ALA A 42 -3.97 1.57 -24.96
CA ALA A 42 -3.85 1.42 -26.41
C ALA A 42 -5.06 0.71 -27.03
N TYR A 43 -5.57 -0.31 -26.38
CA TYR A 43 -6.73 -1.07 -26.85
C TYR A 43 -8.02 -0.23 -26.84
N VAL A 44 -8.32 0.45 -25.74
CA VAL A 44 -9.52 1.29 -25.58
C VAL A 44 -9.48 2.48 -26.54
N GLU A 45 -8.32 3.11 -26.70
CA GLU A 45 -8.13 4.19 -27.70
C GLU A 45 -8.34 3.70 -29.13
N SER A 46 -7.95 2.47 -29.47
CA SER A 46 -8.23 1.88 -30.78
C SER A 46 -9.73 1.71 -31.09
N LYS A 47 -10.59 1.79 -30.07
CA LYS A 47 -12.06 1.77 -30.18
C LYS A 47 -12.68 3.16 -30.21
N GLY A 48 -11.85 4.22 -30.23
CA GLY A 48 -12.30 5.61 -30.21
C GLY A 48 -12.72 6.11 -28.82
N LEU A 49 -12.44 5.35 -27.76
CA LEU A 49 -12.71 5.68 -26.37
C LEU A 49 -11.46 6.18 -25.68
N LEU A 50 -11.59 6.67 -24.44
CA LEU A 50 -10.47 7.11 -23.61
C LEU A 50 -10.34 6.22 -22.37
N PHE A 51 -9.12 6.08 -21.85
CA PHE A 51 -8.85 5.23 -20.70
C PHE A 51 -8.07 5.98 -19.61
N ILE A 52 -8.49 5.84 -18.36
CA ILE A 52 -7.77 6.29 -17.17
C ILE A 52 -7.46 5.08 -16.29
N GLY A 53 -6.17 4.78 -16.12
CA GLY A 53 -5.69 3.87 -15.08
C GLY A 53 -5.27 4.69 -13.87
N THR A 54 -5.99 4.55 -12.75
CA THR A 54 -5.75 5.40 -11.58
C THR A 54 -5.50 4.58 -10.32
N GLY A 55 -4.37 4.84 -9.66
CA GLY A 55 -4.15 4.37 -8.31
C GLY A 55 -5.01 5.14 -7.31
N VAL A 56 -5.61 4.42 -6.37
CA VAL A 56 -6.40 5.00 -5.28
C VAL A 56 -5.84 4.50 -3.95
N SER A 57 -5.55 5.40 -3.02
CA SER A 57 -4.99 5.08 -1.71
C SER A 57 -5.74 5.75 -0.57
N GLY A 58 -5.88 5.05 0.57
CA GLY A 58 -6.53 5.57 1.77
C GLY A 58 -7.41 4.55 2.51
N GLY A 59 -7.53 3.32 2.01
CA GLY A 59 -8.35 2.27 2.63
C GLY A 59 -9.81 2.68 2.80
N GLU A 60 -10.49 2.16 3.82
CA GLU A 60 -11.89 2.47 4.11
C GLU A 60 -12.07 3.94 4.49
N GLU A 61 -11.16 4.49 5.29
CA GLU A 61 -11.24 5.88 5.72
C GLU A 61 -11.07 6.84 4.54
N GLY A 62 -10.12 6.56 3.64
CA GLY A 62 -9.95 7.31 2.39
C GLY A 62 -11.19 7.23 1.50
N ALA A 63 -11.82 6.06 1.39
CA ALA A 63 -13.08 5.91 0.63
C ALA A 63 -14.21 6.78 1.20
N ARG A 64 -14.25 7.01 2.50
CA ARG A 64 -15.28 7.79 3.19
C ARG A 64 -14.98 9.28 3.25
N LYS A 65 -13.71 9.67 3.40
CA LYS A 65 -13.29 11.05 3.70
C LYS A 65 -12.48 11.71 2.59
N GLY A 66 -12.08 10.96 1.58
CA GLY A 66 -11.25 11.39 0.46
C GLY A 66 -9.95 10.58 0.36
N PRO A 67 -9.73 9.89 -0.77
CA PRO A 67 -8.50 9.16 -1.03
C PRO A 67 -7.42 10.04 -1.67
N SER A 68 -6.17 9.58 -1.65
CA SER A 68 -5.16 10.03 -2.60
C SER A 68 -5.39 9.36 -3.94
N ILE A 69 -5.40 10.11 -5.05
CA ILE A 69 -5.74 9.62 -6.39
C ILE A 69 -4.58 9.93 -7.35
N MET A 70 -4.12 8.91 -8.07
CA MET A 70 -2.95 8.95 -8.95
C MET A 70 -3.38 8.62 -10.39
N PRO A 71 -3.99 9.58 -11.13
CA PRO A 71 -4.53 9.34 -12.46
C PRO A 71 -3.44 9.34 -13.54
N GLY A 72 -3.53 8.36 -14.44
CA GLY A 72 -2.74 8.29 -15.66
C GLY A 72 -3.55 7.66 -16.79
N GLY A 73 -3.03 7.63 -18.01
CA GLY A 73 -3.74 7.01 -19.15
C GLY A 73 -3.79 7.91 -20.36
N SER A 74 -4.98 8.09 -20.94
CA SER A 74 -5.22 8.97 -22.09
C SER A 74 -5.19 10.44 -21.67
N PRO A 75 -4.24 11.27 -22.17
CA PRO A 75 -4.18 12.69 -21.78
C PRO A 75 -5.45 13.47 -22.09
N ALA A 76 -6.15 13.11 -23.15
CA ALA A 76 -7.41 13.73 -23.55
C ALA A 76 -8.54 13.50 -22.54
N ALA A 77 -8.48 12.44 -21.73
CA ALA A 77 -9.46 12.18 -20.68
C ALA A 77 -9.28 13.08 -19.44
N TRP A 78 -8.05 13.50 -19.16
CA TRP A 78 -7.73 14.23 -17.93
C TRP A 78 -8.57 15.50 -17.69
N PRO A 79 -8.76 16.41 -18.65
CA PRO A 79 -9.57 17.60 -18.44
C PRO A 79 -11.01 17.31 -18.01
N HIS A 80 -11.57 16.18 -18.42
CA HIS A 80 -12.93 15.77 -18.09
C HIS A 80 -13.06 15.15 -16.71
N VAL A 81 -12.07 14.36 -16.28
CA VAL A 81 -12.11 13.67 -14.98
C VAL A 81 -11.48 14.49 -13.84
N LYS A 82 -10.58 15.42 -14.14
CA LYS A 82 -9.89 16.27 -13.18
C LYS A 82 -10.82 16.93 -12.16
N PRO A 83 -11.90 17.64 -12.57
CA PRO A 83 -12.78 18.30 -11.61
C PRO A 83 -13.43 17.34 -10.62
N ILE A 84 -13.78 16.12 -11.08
CA ILE A 84 -14.40 15.08 -10.27
C ILE A 84 -13.38 14.50 -9.28
N PHE A 85 -12.21 14.10 -9.78
CA PHE A 85 -11.18 13.49 -8.96
C PHE A 85 -10.65 14.43 -7.89
N GLN A 86 -10.39 15.69 -8.24
CA GLN A 86 -9.94 16.70 -7.29
C GLN A 86 -11.01 17.11 -6.28
N ALA A 87 -12.31 16.95 -6.61
CA ALA A 87 -13.39 17.22 -5.68
C ALA A 87 -13.52 16.14 -4.60
N VAL A 88 -13.26 14.86 -4.95
CA VAL A 88 -13.40 13.72 -4.02
C VAL A 88 -12.10 13.32 -3.34
N ALA A 89 -10.94 13.84 -3.78
CA ALA A 89 -9.64 13.53 -3.20
C ALA A 89 -9.49 14.11 -1.78
N ALA A 90 -8.63 13.49 -0.98
CA ALA A 90 -8.12 14.07 0.25
C ALA A 90 -7.49 15.45 -0.02
N ARG A 91 -7.46 16.30 1.01
CA ARG A 91 -6.91 17.65 0.90
C ARG A 91 -5.82 17.89 1.92
N ILE A 92 -4.76 18.55 1.50
CA ILE A 92 -3.66 18.96 2.35
C ILE A 92 -3.75 20.49 2.56
N LYS A 93 -3.70 20.92 3.81
CA LYS A 93 -3.64 22.34 4.16
C LYS A 93 -2.27 22.90 3.79
N ARG A 94 -2.27 24.02 3.08
CA ARG A 94 -1.06 24.79 2.78
C ARG A 94 -0.72 25.77 3.90
N PRO A 95 0.55 26.21 4.00
CA PRO A 95 0.95 27.25 4.98
C PRO A 95 0.22 28.59 4.80
N ASP A 96 -0.27 28.90 3.58
CA ASP A 96 -1.01 30.12 3.26
C ASP A 96 -2.52 30.03 3.60
N GLY A 97 -2.96 28.91 4.20
CA GLY A 97 -4.35 28.65 4.56
C GLY A 97 -5.21 28.07 3.43
N GLY A 98 -4.65 27.89 2.23
CA GLY A 98 -5.32 27.16 1.14
C GLY A 98 -5.27 25.65 1.33
N GLU A 99 -5.95 24.93 0.44
CA GLU A 99 -5.96 23.46 0.42
C GLU A 99 -5.65 22.96 -0.98
N ASP A 100 -4.76 21.95 -1.06
CA ASP A 100 -4.46 21.24 -2.30
C ASP A 100 -5.09 19.84 -2.29
N PRO A 101 -5.74 19.41 -3.37
CA PRO A 101 -6.22 18.04 -3.48
C PRO A 101 -5.04 17.07 -3.65
N CYS A 102 -5.08 15.93 -2.97
CA CYS A 102 -4.13 14.83 -3.15
C CYS A 102 -4.42 14.09 -4.47
N CYS A 103 -4.50 14.83 -5.55
CA CYS A 103 -4.82 14.33 -6.89
C CYS A 103 -4.33 15.31 -7.95
N ASP A 104 -3.39 14.84 -8.78
CA ASP A 104 -3.05 15.53 -10.04
C ASP A 104 -2.59 14.48 -11.06
N TRP A 105 -2.46 14.90 -12.33
CA TRP A 105 -2.01 14.05 -13.41
C TRP A 105 -0.58 13.55 -13.19
N VAL A 106 -0.38 12.22 -13.21
CA VAL A 106 0.94 11.62 -12.99
C VAL A 106 1.65 11.16 -14.26
N GLY A 107 0.92 11.07 -15.39
CA GLY A 107 1.52 10.74 -16.69
C GLY A 107 0.62 9.90 -17.58
N GLU A 108 1.12 9.57 -18.76
CA GLU A 108 0.41 8.83 -19.78
C GLU A 108 0.39 7.31 -19.51
N ASN A 109 -0.46 6.61 -20.25
CA ASN A 109 -0.51 5.15 -20.30
C ASN A 109 -0.68 4.52 -18.91
N GLY A 110 0.28 3.69 -18.47
CA GLY A 110 0.26 3.00 -17.19
C GLY A 110 0.74 3.81 -15.99
N ALA A 111 1.06 5.11 -16.13
CA ALA A 111 1.73 5.91 -15.10
C ALA A 111 0.98 5.95 -13.76
N GLY A 112 -0.36 6.05 -13.79
CA GLY A 112 -1.17 6.07 -12.58
C GLY A 112 -1.01 4.80 -11.73
N HIS A 113 -1.13 3.64 -12.34
CA HIS A 113 -0.91 2.36 -11.66
C HIS A 113 0.57 2.12 -11.32
N TYR A 114 1.51 2.63 -12.12
CA TYR A 114 2.93 2.55 -11.79
C TYR A 114 3.27 3.31 -10.51
N VAL A 115 2.82 4.55 -10.40
CA VAL A 115 3.02 5.38 -9.19
C VAL A 115 2.37 4.71 -7.97
N LYS A 116 1.15 4.18 -8.12
CA LYS A 116 0.48 3.45 -7.03
C LYS A 116 1.23 2.18 -6.64
N MET A 117 1.76 1.44 -7.60
CA MET A 117 2.56 0.25 -7.37
C MET A 117 3.80 0.57 -6.53
N VAL A 118 4.55 1.61 -6.90
CA VAL A 118 5.75 2.06 -6.17
C VAL A 118 5.38 2.56 -4.77
N HIS A 119 4.32 3.36 -4.63
CA HIS A 119 3.78 3.78 -3.33
C HIS A 119 3.54 2.57 -2.42
N ASN A 120 2.84 1.55 -2.90
CA ASN A 120 2.59 0.35 -2.10
C ASN A 120 3.87 -0.43 -1.78
N GLY A 121 4.83 -0.47 -2.69
CA GLY A 121 6.14 -1.08 -2.43
C GLY A 121 6.87 -0.40 -1.27
N ILE A 122 6.88 0.93 -1.24
CA ILE A 122 7.45 1.72 -0.14
C ILE A 122 6.72 1.42 1.16
N GLU A 123 5.39 1.42 1.14
CA GLU A 123 4.56 1.11 2.30
C GLU A 123 4.84 -0.29 2.89
N TYR A 124 5.16 -1.29 2.05
CA TYR A 124 5.62 -2.60 2.52
C TYR A 124 6.93 -2.49 3.31
N GLY A 125 7.86 -1.66 2.84
CA GLY A 125 9.11 -1.37 3.55
C GLY A 125 8.87 -0.71 4.90
N ASP A 126 7.99 0.29 4.96
CA ASP A 126 7.64 0.97 6.21
C ASP A 126 7.03 0.00 7.22
N MET A 127 6.11 -0.87 6.79
CA MET A 127 5.54 -1.89 7.65
C MET A 127 6.58 -2.91 8.12
N GLN A 128 7.54 -3.28 7.27
CA GLN A 128 8.63 -4.17 7.66
C GLN A 128 9.50 -3.54 8.76
N LEU A 129 9.88 -2.26 8.62
CA LEU A 129 10.65 -1.54 9.64
C LEU A 129 9.90 -1.43 10.99
N ILE A 130 8.57 -1.22 10.94
CA ILE A 130 7.72 -1.23 12.14
C ILE A 130 7.75 -2.61 12.81
N CYS A 131 7.63 -3.69 12.03
CA CYS A 131 7.70 -5.06 12.54
C CYS A 131 9.06 -5.39 13.14
N GLU A 132 10.15 -4.95 12.54
CA GLU A 132 11.50 -5.16 13.06
C GLU A 132 11.73 -4.38 14.37
N ALA A 133 11.28 -3.14 14.43
CA ALA A 133 11.33 -2.34 15.66
C ALA A 133 10.49 -3.01 16.78
N TYR A 134 9.29 -3.48 16.45
CA TYR A 134 8.44 -4.23 17.38
C TYR A 134 9.16 -5.48 17.90
N GLN A 135 9.75 -6.28 17.00
CA GLN A 135 10.46 -7.50 17.39
C GLN A 135 11.66 -7.22 18.29
N LEU A 136 12.47 -6.22 17.96
CA LEU A 136 13.62 -5.81 18.80
C LEU A 136 13.17 -5.37 20.21
N MET A 137 12.08 -4.60 20.29
CA MET A 137 11.56 -4.17 21.58
C MET A 137 10.97 -5.35 22.38
N ARG A 138 10.24 -6.24 21.75
CA ARG A 138 9.63 -7.40 22.42
C ARG A 138 10.68 -8.43 22.82
N ASP A 139 11.47 -8.92 21.86
CA ASP A 139 12.36 -10.08 22.04
C ASP A 139 13.73 -9.68 22.57
N GLY A 140 14.23 -8.49 22.20
CA GLY A 140 15.52 -7.97 22.65
C GLY A 140 15.45 -7.25 24.00
N LEU A 141 14.42 -6.41 24.21
CA LEU A 141 14.28 -5.56 25.40
C LEU A 141 13.22 -6.07 26.37
N GLY A 142 12.47 -7.12 26.03
CA GLY A 142 11.42 -7.68 26.91
C GLY A 142 10.26 -6.71 27.17
N MET A 143 10.01 -5.76 26.29
CA MET A 143 8.96 -4.76 26.46
C MET A 143 7.57 -5.35 26.26
N THR A 144 6.64 -4.89 27.08
CA THR A 144 5.21 -5.21 26.91
C THR A 144 4.58 -4.36 25.79
N PRO A 145 3.44 -4.78 25.19
CA PRO A 145 2.71 -3.95 24.23
C PRO A 145 2.40 -2.54 24.74
N ASP A 146 2.04 -2.36 26.01
CA ASP A 146 1.78 -1.03 26.59
C ASP A 146 3.04 -0.15 26.63
N GLN A 147 4.22 -0.72 26.91
CA GLN A 147 5.50 0.00 26.87
C GLN A 147 5.87 0.36 25.44
N MET A 148 5.70 -0.55 24.48
CA MET A 148 5.94 -0.29 23.06
C MET A 148 4.97 0.78 22.53
N GLN A 149 3.70 0.73 22.91
CA GLN A 149 2.71 1.76 22.58
C GLN A 149 3.17 3.16 22.99
N ALA A 150 3.72 3.30 24.21
CA ALA A 150 4.25 4.59 24.66
C ALA A 150 5.42 5.10 23.81
N VAL A 151 6.29 4.21 23.32
CA VAL A 151 7.39 4.54 22.40
C VAL A 151 6.84 5.02 21.05
N PHE A 152 5.94 4.25 20.43
CA PHE A 152 5.34 4.62 19.16
C PHE A 152 4.55 5.94 19.25
N THR A 153 3.81 6.17 20.35
CA THR A 153 3.11 7.43 20.60
C THR A 153 4.07 8.62 20.66
N ARG A 154 5.25 8.44 21.24
CA ARG A 154 6.29 9.49 21.26
C ARG A 154 6.85 9.72 19.84
N TRP A 155 7.11 8.67 19.09
CA TRP A 155 7.58 8.77 17.69
C TRP A 155 6.57 9.46 16.80
N ASN A 156 5.28 9.21 16.98
CA ASN A 156 4.20 9.85 16.21
C ASN A 156 4.03 11.35 16.52
N LYS A 157 4.72 11.89 17.53
CA LYS A 157 4.78 13.35 17.82
C LYS A 157 6.02 14.03 17.24
N GLY A 158 6.84 13.31 16.49
CA GLY A 158 8.13 13.76 15.99
C GLY A 158 8.30 13.52 14.49
N LYS A 159 9.52 13.20 14.08
CA LYS A 159 9.88 13.00 12.67
C LYS A 159 9.24 11.78 12.03
N LEU A 160 8.75 10.84 12.82
CA LEU A 160 8.09 9.62 12.36
C LEU A 160 6.56 9.74 12.38
N ASP A 161 6.02 10.95 12.57
CA ASP A 161 4.58 11.22 12.48
C ASP A 161 4.04 10.75 11.13
N SER A 162 3.16 9.74 11.18
CA SER A 162 2.57 9.14 10.00
C SER A 162 1.36 8.27 10.38
N TYR A 163 0.50 8.05 9.39
CA TYR A 163 -0.65 7.16 9.54
C TYR A 163 -0.27 5.74 10.02
N LEU A 164 0.80 5.15 9.49
CA LEU A 164 1.21 3.80 9.91
C LEU A 164 1.71 3.76 11.36
N ILE A 165 2.40 4.78 11.82
CA ILE A 165 2.81 4.90 13.24
C ILE A 165 1.60 5.14 14.14
N GLU A 166 0.65 5.98 13.71
CA GLU A 166 -0.60 6.23 14.45
C GLU A 166 -1.39 4.94 14.68
N ILE A 167 -1.69 4.20 13.60
CA ILE A 167 -2.43 2.93 13.74
C ILE A 167 -1.64 1.87 14.50
N THR A 168 -0.30 1.91 14.48
CA THR A 168 0.51 1.01 15.31
C THR A 168 0.31 1.31 16.81
N CYS A 169 0.20 2.59 17.18
CA CYS A 169 -0.14 2.97 18.56
C CYS A 169 -1.49 2.38 18.99
N ASP A 170 -2.51 2.49 18.12
CA ASP A 170 -3.84 1.99 18.39
C ASP A 170 -3.88 0.46 18.50
N ILE A 171 -3.18 -0.23 17.58
CA ILE A 171 -3.06 -1.70 17.61
C ILE A 171 -2.42 -2.19 18.92
N LEU A 172 -1.34 -1.54 19.35
CA LEU A 172 -0.63 -1.92 20.57
C LEU A 172 -1.44 -1.61 21.85
N ALA A 173 -2.29 -0.60 21.82
CA ALA A 173 -3.18 -0.23 22.92
C ALA A 173 -4.41 -1.14 23.03
N TYR A 174 -4.80 -1.79 21.93
CA TYR A 174 -6.06 -2.52 21.86
C TYR A 174 -6.01 -3.81 22.69
N LYS A 175 -6.99 -3.95 23.59
CA LYS A 175 -7.19 -5.16 24.41
C LYS A 175 -8.41 -5.91 23.89
N ASP A 176 -8.30 -7.25 23.87
CA ASP A 176 -9.41 -8.13 23.56
C ASP A 176 -10.36 -8.26 24.77
N GLU A 177 -11.48 -8.96 24.60
CA GLU A 177 -12.52 -9.17 25.62
C GLU A 177 -11.99 -9.79 26.93
N ASP A 178 -10.90 -10.55 26.84
CA ASP A 178 -10.23 -11.14 28.03
C ASP A 178 -9.21 -10.19 28.71
N GLY A 179 -9.14 -8.92 28.24
CA GLY A 179 -8.23 -7.91 28.76
C GLY A 179 -6.78 -8.04 28.31
N LYS A 180 -6.45 -9.01 27.43
CA LYS A 180 -5.09 -9.20 26.89
C LYS A 180 -4.90 -8.42 25.61
N PRO A 181 -3.64 -8.04 25.28
CA PRO A 181 -3.36 -7.39 24.01
C PRO A 181 -3.81 -8.24 22.82
N LEU A 182 -4.62 -7.68 21.92
CA LEU A 182 -5.09 -8.41 20.76
C LEU A 182 -3.95 -8.73 19.79
N VAL A 183 -2.92 -7.89 19.72
CA VAL A 183 -1.74 -8.10 18.87
C VAL A 183 -1.06 -9.44 19.09
N ASP A 184 -1.07 -9.95 20.33
CA ASP A 184 -0.49 -11.27 20.68
C ASP A 184 -1.32 -12.46 20.16
N LYS A 185 -2.54 -12.21 19.70
CA LYS A 185 -3.48 -13.23 19.19
C LYS A 185 -3.62 -13.21 17.68
N ILE A 186 -3.08 -12.19 17.02
CA ILE A 186 -3.13 -12.06 15.56
C ILE A 186 -2.20 -13.09 14.93
N LEU A 187 -2.69 -13.74 13.86
CA LEU A 187 -1.88 -14.66 13.06
C LEU A 187 -0.67 -13.92 12.47
N ASP A 188 0.51 -14.44 12.73
CA ASP A 188 1.80 -13.91 12.26
C ASP A 188 2.11 -14.32 10.82
N ALA A 189 1.16 -14.13 9.91
CA ALA A 189 1.28 -14.38 8.49
C ALA A 189 0.74 -13.18 7.71
N ALA A 190 1.48 -12.70 6.74
CA ALA A 190 1.09 -11.59 5.87
C ALA A 190 0.98 -12.04 4.42
N GLU A 191 -0.10 -11.61 3.77
CA GLU A 191 -0.31 -11.84 2.34
C GLU A 191 0.22 -10.68 1.50
N GLN A 192 0.34 -10.90 0.19
CA GLN A 192 0.64 -9.86 -0.79
C GLN A 192 -0.36 -9.88 -1.95
N LYS A 193 -0.70 -8.69 -2.46
CA LYS A 193 -1.60 -8.53 -3.62
C LYS A 193 -0.84 -8.26 -4.93
N GLY A 194 0.50 -8.35 -4.91
CA GLY A 194 1.37 -8.25 -6.08
C GLY A 194 2.11 -6.92 -6.23
N THR A 195 1.61 -5.80 -5.72
CA THR A 195 2.19 -4.46 -5.94
C THR A 195 3.64 -4.34 -5.44
N GLY A 196 3.95 -4.82 -4.24
CA GLY A 196 5.33 -4.85 -3.73
C GLY A 196 6.27 -5.71 -4.58
N LYS A 197 5.80 -6.89 -5.00
CA LYS A 197 6.54 -7.77 -5.91
C LYS A 197 6.82 -7.09 -7.26
N TRP A 198 5.81 -6.47 -7.87
CA TRP A 198 5.98 -5.76 -9.15
C TRP A 198 6.95 -4.59 -9.04
N THR A 199 6.93 -3.86 -7.91
CA THR A 199 7.90 -2.80 -7.62
C THR A 199 9.33 -3.35 -7.59
N GLY A 200 9.55 -4.46 -6.87
CA GLY A 200 10.85 -5.13 -6.81
C GLY A 200 11.34 -5.61 -8.18
N ILE A 201 10.47 -6.22 -8.98
CA ILE A 201 10.78 -6.65 -10.35
C ILE A 201 11.19 -5.46 -11.21
N SER A 202 10.39 -4.39 -11.21
CA SER A 202 10.70 -3.18 -11.98
C SER A 202 12.01 -2.53 -11.55
N ALA A 203 12.32 -2.51 -10.26
CA ALA A 203 13.59 -1.99 -9.75
C ALA A 203 14.78 -2.82 -10.25
N LEU A 204 14.65 -4.17 -10.25
CA LEU A 204 15.69 -5.06 -10.77
C LEU A 204 15.90 -4.89 -12.27
N GLU A 205 14.82 -4.76 -13.06
CA GLU A 205 14.89 -4.50 -14.51
C GLU A 205 15.59 -3.17 -14.83
N MET A 206 15.40 -2.16 -14.00
CA MET A 206 16.02 -0.84 -14.16
C MET A 206 17.41 -0.72 -13.52
N GLY A 207 17.87 -1.72 -12.79
CA GLY A 207 19.13 -1.67 -12.02
C GLY A 207 19.11 -0.67 -10.85
N ILE A 208 17.92 -0.41 -10.27
CA ILE A 208 17.76 0.49 -9.13
C ILE A 208 17.83 -0.30 -7.83
N PRO A 209 18.72 0.06 -6.88
CA PRO A 209 18.83 -0.63 -5.60
C PRO A 209 17.58 -0.34 -4.74
N MET A 210 16.77 -1.36 -4.51
CA MET A 210 15.51 -1.29 -3.75
C MET A 210 15.42 -2.40 -2.71
N THR A 211 16.49 -2.55 -1.93
CA THR A 211 16.71 -3.68 -1.02
C THR A 211 15.58 -3.82 0.01
N LEU A 212 15.17 -2.73 0.66
CA LEU A 212 14.13 -2.75 1.69
C LEU A 212 12.78 -3.27 1.15
N VAL A 213 12.35 -2.81 -0.01
CA VAL A 213 11.07 -3.25 -0.61
C VAL A 213 11.11 -4.73 -0.96
N VAL A 214 12.21 -5.20 -1.54
CA VAL A 214 12.38 -6.62 -1.88
C VAL A 214 12.42 -7.48 -0.61
N GLU A 215 13.15 -7.05 0.42
CA GLU A 215 13.19 -7.72 1.71
C GLU A 215 11.80 -7.82 2.34
N ALA A 216 11.03 -6.74 2.35
CA ALA A 216 9.66 -6.75 2.86
C ALA A 216 8.75 -7.73 2.12
N VAL A 217 8.90 -7.88 0.80
CA VAL A 217 8.17 -8.87 0.01
C VAL A 217 8.57 -10.29 0.39
N LEU A 218 9.88 -10.55 0.55
CA LEU A 218 10.40 -11.87 0.95
C LEU A 218 10.01 -12.23 2.38
N ALA A 219 10.06 -11.27 3.32
CA ALA A 219 9.60 -11.45 4.69
C ALA A 219 8.11 -11.86 4.74
N ARG A 220 7.24 -11.23 3.94
CA ARG A 220 5.85 -11.64 3.81
C ARG A 220 5.70 -13.05 3.26
N ALA A 221 6.45 -13.40 2.21
CA ALA A 221 6.44 -14.76 1.65
C ALA A 221 6.87 -15.78 2.70
N LEU A 222 7.94 -15.49 3.46
CA LEU A 222 8.40 -16.36 4.56
C LEU A 222 7.35 -16.45 5.68
N SER A 223 6.69 -15.35 6.04
CA SER A 223 5.65 -15.35 7.07
C SER A 223 4.47 -16.27 6.71
N ALA A 224 4.13 -16.38 5.44
CA ALA A 224 3.04 -17.23 4.95
C ALA A 224 3.33 -18.74 5.07
N LEU A 225 4.60 -19.14 5.20
CA LEU A 225 5.02 -20.53 5.39
C LEU A 225 4.88 -20.96 6.87
N LYS A 226 3.70 -20.77 7.46
CA LYS A 226 3.47 -20.92 8.91
C LYS A 226 3.84 -22.32 9.40
N ASP A 227 3.39 -23.37 8.74
CA ASP A 227 3.63 -24.76 9.16
C ASP A 227 5.11 -25.12 9.12
N GLU A 228 5.83 -24.69 8.08
CA GLU A 228 7.27 -24.89 7.96
C GLU A 228 8.03 -24.14 9.06
N ARG A 229 7.66 -22.87 9.34
CA ARG A 229 8.26 -22.08 10.42
C ARG A 229 8.03 -22.74 11.79
N VAL A 230 6.82 -23.26 12.05
CA VAL A 230 6.50 -23.98 13.30
C VAL A 230 7.29 -25.28 13.37
N ALA A 231 7.46 -26.02 12.27
CA ALA A 231 8.29 -27.22 12.26
C ALA A 231 9.76 -26.88 12.53
N ALA A 232 10.29 -25.86 11.86
CA ALA A 232 11.67 -25.40 12.05
C ALA A 232 11.95 -24.93 13.47
N SER A 233 11.03 -24.22 14.12
CA SER A 233 11.18 -23.73 15.49
C SER A 233 11.36 -24.82 16.55
N LYS A 234 10.99 -26.07 16.23
CA LYS A 234 11.15 -27.22 17.14
C LYS A 234 12.57 -27.84 17.08
N VAL A 235 13.34 -27.53 16.05
CA VAL A 235 14.66 -28.13 15.78
C VAL A 235 15.79 -27.11 15.66
N LEU A 236 15.47 -25.87 15.35
CA LEU A 236 16.44 -24.78 15.23
C LEU A 236 16.40 -23.91 16.49
N SER A 237 17.57 -23.67 17.09
CA SER A 237 17.72 -22.71 18.18
C SER A 237 17.99 -21.31 17.61
N GLY A 238 17.26 -20.31 18.09
CA GLY A 238 17.53 -18.91 17.78
C GLY A 238 18.75 -18.36 18.56
N PRO A 239 19.18 -17.13 18.28
CA PRO A 239 20.21 -16.45 19.07
C PRO A 239 19.71 -16.25 20.52
N ALA A 240 20.66 -16.24 21.46
CA ALA A 240 20.34 -15.90 22.85
C ALA A 240 19.92 -14.42 22.94
N THR A 241 18.76 -14.14 23.50
CA THR A 241 18.20 -12.79 23.67
C THR A 241 18.65 -12.13 24.96
N ASN A 242 19.96 -12.15 25.24
CA ASN A 242 20.51 -11.49 26.43
C ASN A 242 21.10 -10.13 26.04
N LEU A 243 20.24 -9.14 25.79
CA LEU A 243 20.66 -7.75 25.84
C LEU A 243 20.80 -7.34 27.32
N PRO A 244 21.90 -6.70 27.73
CA PRO A 244 22.04 -6.21 29.10
C PRO A 244 20.90 -5.23 29.43
N ALA A 245 20.26 -5.41 30.57
CA ALA A 245 19.15 -4.57 31.02
C ALA A 245 19.53 -3.10 31.32
N ASP A 246 20.79 -2.72 31.21
CA ASP A 246 21.37 -1.46 31.66
C ASP A 246 21.83 -0.54 30.53
N GLN A 247 21.12 -0.46 29.41
CA GLN A 247 21.33 0.62 28.45
C GLN A 247 20.06 1.48 28.36
N ASN A 248 19.88 2.34 29.38
CA ASN A 248 18.98 3.49 29.38
C ASN A 248 19.52 4.60 28.48
#